data_6bd7ceb48425e0fd89ad44fd8e5e18b2
#
_entry.id   6bd7ceb48425e0fd89ad44fd8e5e18b2
#
_cell.length_a   1.000
_cell.length_b   1.000
_cell.length_c   1.000
_cell.angle_alpha   90.00
_cell.angle_beta   90.00
_cell.angle_gamma   90.00
#
_symmetry.space_group_name_H-M   'P 1'
#
loop_
_entity.id
_entity.type
_entity.pdbx_description
1 polymer ?
#
loop_
_entity_poly.entity_id
_entity_poly.type
_entity_poly.pdbx_seq_one_letter_code
_entity_poly.pdbx_strand_id
1 'polypeptide(L)'
;GINAGRRSCGGEVIVVSNSDVQFGEHAIDRLADAGAAVAGPALFWDEAHQWMLPPADLQTRSEVIDRAFASRSRTWAGRRDRRRFAARVAFWSLDEPARVRALSGAVMAVRAAALDAAGGFDERFALYFEENDFLRRVRGDVVYVPAARCRHLYNQSAAGPSESAALYAQSEERYLRKWGGHFVKRFEQHRPDSPIQSYANGRIGESALPFARDSVVIEASPLASFETAAGYFGNDVVGVPEDIWSTYRGEILYLRAVDRHSGRVLHSWAKDRSLRSRTLER
;
A
#
# COMPACT_ATOMS: atom_id res chain seq x y z
N GLY A 1 -5.71 13.54 17.97
CA GLY A 1 -4.86 12.77 17.08
C GLY A 1 -3.51 12.40 17.72
N ILE A 2 -2.55 11.98 16.91
CA ILE A 2 -1.24 11.42 17.33
C ILE A 2 -0.49 12.33 18.29
N ASN A 3 -0.40 13.64 18.03
CA ASN A 3 0.27 14.59 18.90
C ASN A 3 -0.40 14.69 20.31
N ALA A 4 -1.71 14.54 20.38
CA ALA A 4 -2.40 14.53 21.67
C ALA A 4 -2.04 13.24 22.46
N GLY A 5 -2.04 12.07 21.77
CA GLY A 5 -1.58 10.82 22.35
C GLY A 5 -0.13 10.90 22.86
N ARG A 6 0.78 11.52 22.08
CA ARG A 6 2.19 11.72 22.50
C ARG A 6 2.29 12.48 23.84
N ARG A 7 1.51 13.52 24.05
CA ARG A 7 1.52 14.29 25.31
C ARG A 7 1.08 13.47 26.53
N SER A 8 0.33 12.40 26.31
CA SER A 8 -0.17 11.50 27.35
C SER A 8 0.68 10.24 27.53
N CYS A 9 1.69 10.01 26.69
CA CYS A 9 2.56 8.85 26.72
C CYS A 9 3.95 9.22 27.24
N GLY A 10 4.46 8.45 28.22
CA GLY A 10 5.79 8.62 28.82
C GLY A 10 6.87 7.65 28.30
N GLY A 11 6.55 6.77 27.37
CA GLY A 11 7.48 5.76 26.85
C GLY A 11 8.58 6.33 25.95
N GLU A 12 9.72 5.64 25.88
CA GLU A 12 10.83 5.99 24.97
C GLU A 12 10.48 5.69 23.50
N VAL A 13 9.64 4.69 23.26
CA VAL A 13 9.11 4.33 21.94
C VAL A 13 7.60 4.48 21.95
N ILE A 14 7.07 5.21 20.98
CA ILE A 14 5.64 5.46 20.80
C ILE A 14 5.19 4.66 19.59
N VAL A 15 4.27 3.74 19.79
CA VAL A 15 3.63 3.01 18.68
C VAL A 15 2.39 3.78 18.23
N VAL A 16 2.43 4.25 16.99
CA VAL A 16 1.28 4.83 16.30
C VAL A 16 0.67 3.73 15.45
N SER A 17 -0.63 3.47 15.63
CA SER A 17 -1.33 2.42 14.87
C SER A 17 -2.74 2.85 14.49
N ASN A 18 -3.18 2.40 13.32
CA ASN A 18 -4.60 2.43 12.96
C ASN A 18 -5.38 1.43 13.82
N SER A 19 -6.68 1.68 13.97
CA SER A 19 -7.57 0.82 14.76
C SER A 19 -7.91 -0.53 14.10
N ASP A 20 -7.63 -0.66 12.81
CA ASP A 20 -7.89 -1.85 11.99
C ASP A 20 -6.63 -2.69 11.74
N VAL A 21 -5.65 -2.59 12.65
CA VAL A 21 -4.42 -3.39 12.65
C VAL A 21 -4.47 -4.45 13.74
N GLN A 22 -4.09 -5.67 13.38
CA GLN A 22 -3.84 -6.77 14.30
C GLN A 22 -2.34 -7.05 14.37
N PHE A 23 -1.76 -6.95 15.56
CA PHE A 23 -0.34 -7.23 15.78
C PHE A 23 -0.12 -8.74 15.89
N GLY A 24 0.84 -9.25 15.14
CA GLY A 24 1.34 -10.60 15.34
C GLY A 24 2.19 -10.73 16.60
N GLU A 25 2.51 -11.96 16.95
CA GLU A 25 3.28 -12.27 18.16
C GLU A 25 4.64 -11.54 18.15
N HIS A 26 4.97 -10.87 19.26
CA HIS A 26 6.19 -10.07 19.44
C HIS A 26 6.41 -8.94 18.40
N ALA A 27 5.39 -8.54 17.65
CA ALA A 27 5.57 -7.50 16.63
C ALA A 27 5.97 -6.16 17.26
N ILE A 28 5.35 -5.77 18.38
CA ILE A 28 5.64 -4.52 19.09
C ILE A 28 7.06 -4.54 19.65
N ASP A 29 7.47 -5.64 20.27
CA ASP A 29 8.81 -5.80 20.84
C ASP A 29 9.89 -5.66 19.77
N ARG A 30 9.71 -6.37 18.63
CA ARG A 30 10.64 -6.30 17.50
C ARG A 30 10.75 -4.90 16.89
N LEU A 31 9.65 -4.14 16.87
CA LEU A 31 9.66 -2.76 16.41
C LEU A 31 10.39 -1.85 17.41
N ALA A 32 10.17 -2.04 18.72
CA ALA A 32 10.83 -1.26 19.76
C ALA A 32 12.35 -1.52 19.78
N ASP A 33 12.75 -2.78 19.59
CA ASP A 33 14.15 -3.23 19.60
C ASP A 33 14.92 -2.90 18.32
N ALA A 34 14.27 -2.41 17.28
CA ALA A 34 14.90 -2.11 15.99
C ALA A 34 16.01 -1.03 16.04
N GLY A 35 16.12 -0.29 17.15
CA GLY A 35 17.17 0.73 17.35
C GLY A 35 17.08 1.95 16.43
N ALA A 36 16.04 2.07 15.62
CA ALA A 36 15.83 3.11 14.64
C ALA A 36 15.06 4.33 15.19
N ALA A 37 15.14 5.47 14.51
CA ALA A 37 14.31 6.63 14.82
C ALA A 37 12.82 6.34 14.55
N VAL A 38 12.54 5.60 13.47
CA VAL A 38 11.22 5.08 13.12
C VAL A 38 11.37 3.66 12.59
N ALA A 39 10.57 2.73 13.11
CA ALA A 39 10.48 1.35 12.63
C ALA A 39 9.05 1.02 12.18
N GLY A 40 8.90 0.23 11.12
CA GLY A 40 7.61 -0.24 10.64
C GLY A 40 7.61 -1.73 10.31
N PRO A 41 6.47 -2.42 10.50
CA PRO A 41 6.33 -3.86 10.31
C PRO A 41 6.13 -4.28 8.87
N ALA A 42 6.21 -5.58 8.62
CA ALA A 42 5.57 -6.21 7.46
C ALA A 42 4.05 -6.21 7.67
N LEU A 43 3.34 -5.62 6.73
CA LEU A 43 1.89 -5.55 6.74
C LEU A 43 1.31 -6.57 5.77
N PHE A 44 0.31 -7.30 6.22
CA PHE A 44 -0.40 -8.33 5.46
C PHE A 44 -1.89 -8.00 5.40
N TRP A 45 -2.54 -8.42 4.32
CA TRP A 45 -3.97 -8.21 4.16
C TRP A 45 -4.79 -9.34 4.78
N ASP A 46 -4.28 -10.56 4.68
CA ASP A 46 -4.90 -11.81 5.12
C ASP A 46 -4.45 -12.27 6.52
N GLU A 47 -5.23 -13.15 7.15
CA GLU A 47 -4.91 -13.75 8.44
C GLU A 47 -3.71 -14.70 8.39
N ALA A 48 -3.53 -15.37 7.26
CA ALA A 48 -2.42 -16.30 7.07
C ALA A 48 -1.08 -15.61 6.82
N HIS A 49 -1.07 -14.26 6.72
CA HIS A 49 0.12 -13.46 6.44
C HIS A 49 0.84 -13.88 5.15
N GLN A 50 0.09 -14.06 4.08
CA GLN A 50 0.61 -14.45 2.76
C GLN A 50 0.49 -13.33 1.73
N TRP A 51 -0.54 -12.47 1.86
CA TRP A 51 -0.77 -11.32 0.99
C TRP A 51 -0.10 -10.07 1.57
N MET A 52 1.11 -9.79 1.12
CA MET A 52 1.88 -8.65 1.58
C MET A 52 1.34 -7.34 1.01
N LEU A 53 1.08 -6.37 1.87
CA LEU A 53 0.69 -5.03 1.45
C LEU A 53 1.86 -4.31 0.76
N PRO A 54 1.56 -3.34 -0.13
CA PRO A 54 2.60 -2.64 -0.87
C PRO A 54 3.50 -1.83 0.07
N PRO A 55 4.79 -1.63 -0.28
CA PRO A 55 5.63 -0.67 0.39
C PRO A 55 5.03 0.73 0.29
N ALA A 56 5.22 1.51 1.34
CA ALA A 56 4.90 2.93 1.28
C ALA A 56 5.89 3.68 0.40
N ASP A 57 5.41 4.68 -0.31
CA ASP A 57 6.22 5.53 -1.17
C ASP A 57 6.19 6.98 -0.67
N LEU A 58 7.35 7.62 -0.57
CA LEU A 58 7.40 9.06 -0.44
C LEU A 58 7.02 9.71 -1.77
N GLN A 59 5.99 10.54 -1.75
CA GLN A 59 5.60 11.37 -2.88
C GLN A 59 6.67 12.46 -3.12
N THR A 60 7.67 12.14 -3.95
CA THR A 60 8.73 13.08 -4.33
C THR A 60 8.35 13.86 -5.59
N ARG A 61 9.04 14.98 -5.85
CA ARG A 61 8.86 15.72 -7.12
C ARG A 61 9.12 14.83 -8.34
N SER A 62 10.10 13.93 -8.27
CA SER A 62 10.39 12.97 -9.34
C SER A 62 9.25 11.98 -9.56
N GLU A 63 8.59 11.52 -8.51
CA GLU A 63 7.41 10.66 -8.63
C GLU A 63 6.24 11.38 -9.30
N VAL A 64 6.00 12.64 -8.94
CA VAL A 64 4.94 13.44 -9.59
C VAL A 64 5.25 13.65 -11.08
N ILE A 65 6.50 13.95 -11.43
CA ILE A 65 6.94 14.08 -12.82
C ILE A 65 6.76 12.76 -13.58
N ASP A 66 7.21 11.65 -13.00
CA ASP A 66 7.11 10.31 -13.58
C ASP A 66 5.65 9.92 -13.83
N ARG A 67 4.75 10.23 -12.88
CA ARG A 67 3.31 10.01 -13.00
C ARG A 67 2.69 10.88 -14.09
N ALA A 68 3.08 12.15 -14.21
CA ALA A 68 2.63 13.03 -15.27
C ALA A 68 3.04 12.54 -16.67
N PHE A 69 4.26 12.02 -16.84
CA PHE A 69 4.67 11.38 -18.09
C PHE A 69 3.92 10.08 -18.35
N ALA A 70 3.73 9.25 -17.33
CA ALA A 70 2.98 8.00 -17.45
C ALA A 70 1.52 8.24 -17.84
N SER A 71 0.90 9.32 -17.37
CA SER A 71 -0.47 9.69 -17.74
C SER A 71 -0.62 10.05 -19.22
N ARG A 72 0.45 10.40 -19.92
CA ARG A 72 0.46 10.84 -21.32
C ARG A 72 1.04 9.83 -22.29
N SER A 73 1.87 8.90 -21.83
CA SER A 73 2.58 7.93 -22.67
C SER A 73 2.34 6.50 -22.21
N ARG A 74 1.73 5.66 -23.05
CA ARG A 74 1.55 4.22 -22.77
C ARG A 74 2.88 3.50 -22.57
N THR A 75 3.90 3.83 -23.35
CA THR A 75 5.24 3.25 -23.21
C THR A 75 5.85 3.62 -21.88
N TRP A 76 5.73 4.88 -21.46
CA TRP A 76 6.23 5.34 -20.17
C TRP A 76 5.47 4.67 -19.02
N ALA A 77 4.14 4.61 -19.11
CA ALA A 77 3.30 3.92 -18.13
C ALA A 77 3.71 2.46 -17.94
N GLY A 78 3.93 1.72 -19.03
CA GLY A 78 4.38 0.34 -18.98
C GLY A 78 5.79 0.17 -18.38
N ARG A 79 6.72 1.11 -18.64
CA ARG A 79 8.04 1.12 -17.99
C ARG A 79 7.95 1.43 -16.50
N ARG A 80 7.12 2.39 -16.13
CA ARG A 80 6.86 2.76 -14.74
C ARG A 80 6.24 1.59 -13.97
N ASP A 81 5.24 0.93 -14.53
CA ASP A 81 4.59 -0.22 -13.91
C ASP A 81 5.59 -1.36 -13.64
N ARG A 82 6.39 -1.77 -14.63
CA ARG A 82 7.43 -2.80 -14.44
C ARG A 82 8.45 -2.41 -13.38
N ARG A 83 8.90 -1.15 -13.36
CA ARG A 83 9.85 -0.67 -12.34
C ARG A 83 9.25 -0.71 -10.94
N ARG A 84 8.00 -0.28 -10.78
CA ARG A 84 7.28 -0.32 -9.51
C ARG A 84 7.02 -1.76 -9.07
N PHE A 85 6.63 -2.63 -9.98
CA PHE A 85 6.50 -4.06 -9.71
C PHE A 85 7.81 -4.67 -9.19
N ALA A 86 8.92 -4.44 -9.88
CA ALA A 86 10.23 -4.92 -9.45
C ALA A 86 10.62 -4.38 -8.06
N ALA A 87 10.34 -3.11 -7.78
CA ALA A 87 10.58 -2.53 -6.46
C ALA A 87 9.71 -3.17 -5.36
N ARG A 88 8.43 -3.48 -5.65
CA ARG A 88 7.56 -4.21 -4.71
C ARG A 88 8.07 -5.62 -4.45
N VAL A 89 8.44 -6.36 -5.50
CA VAL A 89 9.00 -7.71 -5.36
C VAL A 89 10.28 -7.69 -4.52
N ALA A 90 11.18 -6.74 -4.77
CA ALA A 90 12.39 -6.57 -3.98
C ALA A 90 12.08 -6.28 -2.50
N PHE A 91 11.12 -5.39 -2.22
CA PHE A 91 10.69 -5.07 -0.86
C PHE A 91 10.06 -6.29 -0.16
N TRP A 92 9.14 -6.98 -0.83
CA TRP A 92 8.49 -8.17 -0.27
C TRP A 92 9.42 -9.35 -0.05
N SER A 93 10.59 -9.34 -0.69
CA SER A 93 11.62 -10.39 -0.54
C SER A 93 12.64 -10.06 0.55
N LEU A 94 12.48 -8.94 1.27
CA LEU A 94 13.32 -8.63 2.42
C LEU A 94 12.97 -9.54 3.59
N ASP A 95 13.96 -10.21 4.13
CA ASP A 95 13.91 -11.09 5.29
C ASP A 95 14.62 -10.52 6.53
N GLU A 96 15.48 -9.52 6.32
CA GLU A 96 16.23 -8.81 7.35
C GLU A 96 15.81 -7.34 7.44
N PRO A 97 16.01 -6.68 8.62
CA PRO A 97 15.73 -5.26 8.76
C PRO A 97 16.47 -4.40 7.74
N ALA A 98 15.75 -3.52 7.08
CA ALA A 98 16.30 -2.70 6.00
C ALA A 98 15.95 -1.22 6.16
N ARG A 99 16.90 -0.32 5.84
CA ARG A 99 16.63 1.11 5.76
C ARG A 99 15.73 1.39 4.56
N VAL A 100 14.66 2.14 4.83
CA VAL A 100 13.68 2.53 3.82
C VAL A 100 13.45 4.04 3.83
N ARG A 101 12.83 4.57 2.79
CA ARG A 101 12.53 6.01 2.69
C ARG A 101 11.16 6.36 3.24
N ALA A 102 10.27 5.39 3.28
CA ALA A 102 8.89 5.55 3.74
C ALA A 102 8.42 4.28 4.45
N LEU A 103 7.49 4.46 5.38
CA LEU A 103 6.75 3.41 6.06
C LEU A 103 5.27 3.75 5.98
N SER A 104 4.44 2.72 6.06
CA SER A 104 2.99 2.91 6.12
C SER A 104 2.59 3.60 7.43
N GLY A 105 1.73 4.60 7.34
CA GLY A 105 1.10 5.23 8.50
C GLY A 105 0.19 4.30 9.32
N ALA A 106 -0.10 3.10 8.78
CA ALA A 106 -0.90 2.12 9.50
C ALA A 106 -0.25 1.64 10.80
N VAL A 107 1.09 1.47 10.81
CA VAL A 107 1.88 1.17 12.02
C VAL A 107 3.26 1.77 11.91
N MET A 108 3.64 2.56 12.90
CA MET A 108 5.01 3.06 13.09
C MET A 108 5.36 3.04 14.57
N ALA A 109 6.50 2.44 14.91
CA ALA A 109 7.15 2.63 16.20
C ALA A 109 8.15 3.77 16.07
N VAL A 110 7.95 4.84 16.82
CA VAL A 110 8.71 6.08 16.71
C VAL A 110 9.42 6.34 18.04
N ARG A 111 10.72 6.58 18.02
CA ARG A 111 11.42 7.06 19.21
C ARG A 111 10.87 8.42 19.62
N ALA A 112 10.52 8.55 20.90
CA ALA A 112 9.93 9.79 21.44
C ALA A 112 10.81 11.02 21.14
N ALA A 113 12.12 10.89 21.31
CA ALA A 113 13.08 11.96 21.00
C ALA A 113 13.06 12.35 19.51
N ALA A 114 12.89 11.38 18.58
CA ALA A 114 12.81 11.64 17.15
C ALA A 114 11.49 12.32 16.77
N LEU A 115 10.38 11.92 17.41
CA LEU A 115 9.07 12.55 17.24
C LEU A 115 9.09 13.99 17.72
N ASP A 116 9.67 14.26 18.91
CA ASP A 116 9.77 15.60 19.48
C ASP A 116 10.70 16.49 18.66
N ALA A 117 11.85 15.98 18.22
CA ALA A 117 12.80 16.71 17.36
C ALA A 117 12.22 17.07 15.98
N ALA A 118 11.31 16.22 15.45
CA ALA A 118 10.58 16.50 14.21
C ALA A 118 9.42 17.49 14.42
N GLY A 119 9.10 17.88 15.66
CA GLY A 119 7.96 18.74 15.99
C GLY A 119 6.60 18.05 15.87
N GLY A 120 6.56 16.73 16.00
CA GLY A 120 5.34 15.93 15.88
C GLY A 120 4.81 15.80 14.46
N PHE A 121 3.57 15.36 14.33
CA PHE A 121 2.83 15.33 13.05
C PHE A 121 2.23 16.70 12.74
N ASP A 122 2.20 17.08 11.47
CA ASP A 122 1.59 18.33 11.02
C ASP A 122 0.05 18.19 11.03
N GLU A 123 -0.60 18.81 12.02
CA GLU A 123 -2.05 18.67 12.25
C GLU A 123 -2.93 19.30 11.14
N ARG A 124 -2.31 19.96 10.18
CA ARG A 124 -3.03 20.45 8.99
C ARG A 124 -3.40 19.33 8.01
N PHE A 125 -2.79 18.14 8.13
CA PHE A 125 -3.22 16.94 7.43
C PHE A 125 -4.30 16.23 8.26
N ALA A 126 -5.55 16.28 7.78
CA ALA A 126 -6.66 15.63 8.46
C ALA A 126 -6.62 14.10 8.29
N LEU A 127 -6.25 13.64 7.10
CA LEU A 127 -6.09 12.25 6.72
C LEU A 127 -5.20 12.18 5.47
N TYR A 128 -4.32 11.18 5.40
CA TYR A 128 -3.31 10.96 4.36
C TYR A 128 -2.19 12.00 4.31
N PHE A 129 -1.00 11.57 3.94
CA PHE A 129 0.24 12.34 3.81
C PHE A 129 0.83 12.87 5.11
N GLU A 130 0.18 12.74 6.27
CA GLU A 130 0.73 13.12 7.56
C GLU A 130 2.00 12.32 7.89
N GLU A 131 1.99 11.01 7.59
CA GLU A 131 3.14 10.13 7.75
C GLU A 131 4.27 10.47 6.77
N ASN A 132 3.90 10.77 5.51
CA ASN A 132 4.87 11.17 4.48
C ASN A 132 5.57 12.48 4.86
N ASP A 133 4.81 13.46 5.36
CA ASP A 133 5.34 14.73 5.85
C ASP A 133 6.24 14.54 7.07
N PHE A 134 5.80 13.71 8.01
CA PHE A 134 6.55 13.39 9.21
C PHE A 134 7.89 12.71 8.86
N LEU A 135 7.86 11.64 8.06
CA LEU A 135 9.06 10.88 7.65
C LEU A 135 10.08 11.75 6.89
N ARG A 136 9.65 12.79 6.17
CA ARG A 136 10.58 13.76 5.55
C ARG A 136 11.25 14.70 6.54
N ARG A 137 10.69 14.90 7.73
CA ARG A 137 11.25 15.77 8.78
C ARG A 137 12.07 15.02 9.81
N VAL A 138 11.86 13.71 9.93
CA VAL A 138 12.58 12.86 10.87
C VAL A 138 14.07 12.86 10.55
N ARG A 139 14.88 13.01 11.59
CA ARG A 139 16.32 12.82 11.54
C ARG A 139 16.67 11.46 12.16
N GLY A 140 17.37 10.63 11.43
CA GLY A 140 17.76 9.29 11.83
C GLY A 140 17.21 8.21 10.90
N ASP A 141 17.44 6.96 11.26
CA ASP A 141 17.11 5.82 10.43
C ASP A 141 15.61 5.52 10.45
N VAL A 142 15.06 5.28 9.26
CA VAL A 142 13.73 4.72 9.05
C VAL A 142 13.92 3.28 8.60
N VAL A 143 13.43 2.32 9.38
CA VAL A 143 13.74 0.89 9.19
C VAL A 143 12.46 0.09 9.02
N TYR A 144 12.42 -0.72 7.98
CA TYR A 144 11.44 -1.78 7.80
C TYR A 144 11.91 -3.03 8.54
N VAL A 145 11.04 -3.65 9.34
CA VAL A 145 11.33 -4.82 10.17
C VAL A 145 10.46 -6.00 9.70
N PRO A 146 10.92 -6.87 8.79
CA PRO A 146 10.12 -7.96 8.22
C PRO A 146 9.61 -8.95 9.26
N ALA A 147 10.40 -9.19 10.31
CA ALA A 147 10.03 -10.09 11.40
C ALA A 147 8.88 -9.56 12.28
N ALA A 148 8.63 -8.25 12.31
CA ALA A 148 7.45 -7.66 12.94
C ALA A 148 6.28 -7.77 11.96
N ARG A 149 5.38 -8.74 12.17
CA ARG A 149 4.29 -9.05 11.24
C ARG A 149 2.97 -8.54 11.81
N CYS A 150 2.23 -7.78 11.00
CA CYS A 150 0.92 -7.26 11.39
C CYS A 150 -0.08 -7.46 10.23
N ARG A 151 -1.32 -7.81 10.56
CA ARG A 151 -2.42 -7.75 9.61
C ARG A 151 -3.03 -6.35 9.62
N HIS A 152 -3.31 -5.78 8.46
CA HIS A 152 -4.03 -4.53 8.30
C HIS A 152 -5.24 -4.74 7.38
N LEU A 153 -6.44 -4.46 7.86
CA LEU A 153 -7.68 -4.57 7.09
C LEU A 153 -7.77 -3.46 6.04
N TYR A 154 -6.84 -3.48 5.14
CA TYR A 154 -6.53 -2.48 4.14
C TYR A 154 -7.78 -1.91 3.44
N ASN A 155 -7.78 -0.58 3.17
CA ASN A 155 -8.87 0.15 2.51
C ASN A 155 -10.18 0.20 3.34
N GLN A 156 -10.07 0.36 4.68
CA GLN A 156 -11.18 0.43 5.63
C GLN A 156 -11.48 1.87 6.10
N SER A 157 -11.11 2.90 5.33
CA SER A 157 -11.35 4.30 5.74
C SER A 157 -12.80 4.51 6.19
N ALA A 158 -12.99 5.13 7.36
CA ALA A 158 -14.31 5.42 7.92
C ALA A 158 -15.08 6.43 7.07
N ALA A 159 -14.37 7.28 6.32
CA ALA A 159 -14.96 8.17 5.34
C ALA A 159 -15.47 7.37 4.13
N GLY A 160 -16.62 7.72 3.60
CA GLY A 160 -17.13 7.12 2.36
C GLY A 160 -16.17 7.32 1.18
N PRO A 161 -16.28 6.55 0.09
CA PRO A 161 -15.33 6.60 -1.02
C PRO A 161 -15.12 8.00 -1.61
N SER A 162 -16.19 8.80 -1.75
CA SER A 162 -16.12 10.17 -2.25
C SER A 162 -15.45 11.12 -1.27
N GLU A 163 -15.73 11.00 0.02
CA GLU A 163 -15.13 11.80 1.08
C GLU A 163 -13.64 11.47 1.24
N SER A 164 -13.28 10.19 1.25
CA SER A 164 -11.89 9.74 1.29
C SER A 164 -11.08 10.26 0.10
N ALA A 165 -11.67 10.26 -1.10
CA ALA A 165 -11.02 10.80 -2.30
C ALA A 165 -10.83 12.32 -2.20
N ALA A 166 -11.80 13.06 -1.65
CA ALA A 166 -11.69 14.50 -1.44
C ALA A 166 -10.61 14.85 -0.41
N LEU A 167 -10.57 14.13 0.72
CA LEU A 167 -9.53 14.30 1.75
C LEU A 167 -8.14 13.96 1.22
N TYR A 168 -8.03 12.88 0.45
CA TYR A 168 -6.78 12.52 -0.22
C TYR A 168 -6.30 13.64 -1.15
N ALA A 169 -7.16 14.14 -2.04
CA ALA A 169 -6.81 15.18 -2.98
C ALA A 169 -6.39 16.49 -2.27
N GLN A 170 -7.08 16.86 -1.19
CA GLN A 170 -6.75 18.03 -0.38
C GLN A 170 -5.39 17.89 0.31
N SER A 171 -5.14 16.72 0.91
CA SER A 171 -3.88 16.43 1.60
C SER A 171 -2.72 16.33 0.61
N GLU A 172 -2.93 15.68 -0.55
CA GLU A 172 -1.93 15.63 -1.62
C GLU A 172 -1.56 17.03 -2.12
N GLU A 173 -2.53 17.90 -2.38
CA GLU A 173 -2.26 19.28 -2.80
C GLU A 173 -1.44 20.03 -1.77
N ARG A 174 -1.81 19.94 -0.48
CA ARG A 174 -1.07 20.54 0.63
C ARG A 174 0.36 20.03 0.71
N TYR A 175 0.54 18.72 0.60
CA TYR A 175 1.84 18.08 0.64
C TYR A 175 2.71 18.53 -0.54
N LEU A 176 2.18 18.54 -1.75
CA LEU A 176 2.89 18.95 -2.95
C LEU A 176 3.23 20.46 -2.94
N ARG A 177 2.40 21.31 -2.32
CA ARG A 177 2.72 22.72 -2.09
C ARG A 177 3.89 22.88 -1.11
N LYS A 178 3.90 22.11 -0.02
CA LYS A 178 4.95 22.15 1.00
C LYS A 178 6.29 21.62 0.49
N TRP A 179 6.27 20.51 -0.25
CA TRP A 179 7.47 19.78 -0.66
C TRP A 179 7.82 19.92 -2.14
N GLY A 180 7.04 20.63 -2.91
CA GLY A 180 7.17 20.83 -4.35
C GLY A 180 6.46 19.76 -5.17
N GLY A 181 6.12 20.09 -6.41
CA GLY A 181 5.45 19.19 -7.35
C GLY A 181 4.03 19.62 -7.76
N HIS A 182 3.39 20.53 -7.04
CA HIS A 182 2.01 20.95 -7.33
C HIS A 182 1.80 21.53 -8.75
N PHE A 183 2.79 22.20 -9.32
CA PHE A 183 2.70 22.67 -10.71
C PHE A 183 2.72 21.52 -11.70
N VAL A 184 3.51 20.49 -11.42
CA VAL A 184 3.63 19.32 -12.32
C VAL A 184 2.36 18.48 -12.30
N LYS A 185 1.68 18.37 -11.14
CA LYS A 185 0.41 17.64 -11.03
C LYS A 185 -0.65 18.14 -12.02
N ARG A 186 -0.66 19.45 -12.36
CA ARG A 186 -1.60 20.00 -13.35
C ARG A 186 -1.45 19.42 -14.76
N PHE A 187 -0.34 18.75 -15.04
CA PHE A 187 -0.08 18.07 -16.30
C PHE A 187 -0.49 16.59 -16.26
N GLU A 188 -0.92 16.05 -15.12
CA GLU A 188 -1.48 14.70 -15.07
C GLU A 188 -2.82 14.67 -15.81
N GLN A 189 -2.99 13.65 -16.64
CA GLN A 189 -4.23 13.41 -17.36
C GLN A 189 -4.90 12.16 -16.79
N HIS A 190 -6.23 12.21 -16.65
CA HIS A 190 -6.98 11.00 -16.37
C HIS A 190 -6.93 10.10 -17.61
N ARG A 191 -6.44 8.87 -17.43
CA ARG A 191 -6.47 7.84 -18.45
C ARG A 191 -7.53 6.83 -18.07
N PRO A 192 -8.50 6.53 -18.96
CA PRO A 192 -9.47 5.47 -18.70
C PRO A 192 -8.73 4.14 -18.53
N ASP A 193 -9.18 3.34 -17.57
CA ASP A 193 -8.68 2.01 -17.32
C ASP A 193 -8.99 1.11 -18.53
N SER A 194 -8.09 0.17 -18.82
CA SER A 194 -8.36 -0.86 -19.82
C SER A 194 -9.43 -1.80 -19.26
N PRO A 195 -10.38 -2.25 -20.10
CA PRO A 195 -11.40 -3.20 -19.66
C PRO A 195 -10.73 -4.49 -19.20
N ILE A 196 -11.09 -4.93 -18.00
CA ILE A 196 -10.61 -6.18 -17.38
C ILE A 196 -11.80 -7.11 -17.23
N GLN A 197 -11.63 -8.40 -17.58
CA GLN A 197 -12.67 -9.39 -17.42
C GLN A 197 -12.99 -9.61 -15.94
N SER A 198 -14.26 -9.46 -15.58
CA SER A 198 -14.73 -9.58 -14.20
C SER A 198 -15.44 -10.91 -13.97
N TYR A 199 -15.23 -11.48 -12.78
CA TYR A 199 -15.83 -12.72 -12.32
C TYR A 199 -16.44 -12.55 -10.94
N ALA A 200 -17.63 -13.10 -10.70
CA ALA A 200 -18.32 -13.03 -9.41
C ALA A 200 -17.51 -13.70 -8.28
N ASN A 201 -16.86 -14.83 -8.56
CA ASN A 201 -16.03 -15.59 -7.62
C ASN A 201 -14.57 -15.08 -7.56
N GLY A 202 -14.17 -14.22 -8.49
CA GLY A 202 -12.79 -13.71 -8.61
C GLY A 202 -11.76 -14.78 -8.93
N ARG A 203 -12.18 -15.96 -9.40
CA ARG A 203 -11.29 -17.06 -9.77
C ARG A 203 -11.21 -17.20 -11.28
N ILE A 204 -10.05 -17.53 -11.76
CA ILE A 204 -9.81 -17.97 -13.14
C ILE A 204 -9.59 -19.49 -13.14
N GLY A 205 -9.95 -20.17 -14.22
CA GLY A 205 -9.68 -21.59 -14.36
C GLY A 205 -8.18 -21.89 -14.36
N GLU A 206 -7.77 -23.03 -13.83
CA GLU A 206 -6.34 -23.42 -13.77
C GLU A 206 -5.67 -23.43 -15.16
N SER A 207 -6.43 -23.74 -16.21
CA SER A 207 -5.96 -23.70 -17.59
C SER A 207 -5.65 -22.29 -18.12
N ALA A 208 -6.11 -21.23 -17.43
CA ALA A 208 -5.84 -19.85 -17.82
C ALA A 208 -4.46 -19.36 -17.36
N LEU A 209 -3.75 -20.13 -16.54
CA LEU A 209 -2.40 -19.84 -16.08
C LEU A 209 -1.40 -20.88 -16.62
N PRO A 210 -0.99 -20.82 -17.90
CA PRO A 210 -0.17 -21.85 -18.53
C PRO A 210 1.34 -21.69 -18.22
N PHE A 211 1.72 -21.31 -16.99
CA PHE A 211 3.13 -21.05 -16.68
C PHE A 211 3.64 -21.86 -15.49
N ALA A 212 4.97 -21.98 -15.42
CA ALA A 212 5.65 -22.48 -14.25
C ALA A 212 5.30 -21.60 -13.03
N ARG A 213 4.64 -22.19 -12.05
CA ARG A 213 4.01 -21.50 -10.92
C ARG A 213 5.01 -20.75 -10.02
N ASP A 214 6.27 -21.22 -9.99
CA ASP A 214 7.31 -20.66 -9.10
C ASP A 214 7.85 -19.28 -9.51
N SER A 215 7.51 -18.83 -10.72
CA SER A 215 7.94 -17.54 -11.26
C SER A 215 6.84 -16.47 -11.26
N VAL A 216 5.68 -16.72 -10.64
CA VAL A 216 4.53 -15.83 -10.72
C VAL A 216 4.28 -15.15 -9.38
N VAL A 217 3.98 -13.86 -9.44
CA VAL A 217 3.39 -13.10 -8.33
C VAL A 217 1.96 -12.75 -8.70
N ILE A 218 1.02 -13.06 -7.81
CA ILE A 218 -0.36 -12.58 -7.94
C ILE A 218 -0.46 -11.25 -7.21
N GLU A 219 -0.90 -10.22 -7.91
CA GLU A 219 -1.20 -8.92 -7.30
C GLU A 219 -2.70 -8.72 -7.20
N ALA A 220 -3.15 -8.16 -6.05
CA ALA A 220 -4.54 -7.74 -5.83
C ALA A 220 -4.56 -6.25 -5.45
N SER A 221 -5.43 -5.47 -6.09
CA SER A 221 -5.47 -4.02 -5.90
C SER A 221 -6.91 -3.48 -5.92
N PRO A 222 -7.24 -2.52 -5.06
CA PRO A 222 -8.47 -1.74 -5.17
C PRO A 222 -8.48 -0.83 -6.41
N LEU A 223 -7.32 -0.57 -7.03
CA LEU A 223 -7.17 0.30 -8.20
C LEU A 223 -6.74 -0.50 -9.43
N ALA A 224 -7.38 -0.26 -10.57
CA ALA A 224 -7.02 -0.89 -11.85
C ALA A 224 -5.59 -0.54 -12.30
N SER A 225 -4.99 0.52 -11.79
CA SER A 225 -3.60 0.91 -12.04
C SER A 225 -2.57 0.03 -11.30
N PHE A 226 -2.99 -0.78 -10.34
CA PHE A 226 -2.11 -1.60 -9.47
C PHE A 226 -1.04 -0.79 -8.71
N GLU A 227 -1.24 0.51 -8.53
CA GLU A 227 -0.28 1.33 -7.79
C GLU A 227 -0.18 0.95 -6.30
N THR A 228 -1.27 0.46 -5.74
CA THR A 228 -1.40 0.06 -4.33
C THR A 228 -1.64 -1.45 -4.18
N ALA A 229 -1.06 -2.26 -5.06
CA ALA A 229 -1.30 -3.69 -5.08
C ALA A 229 -0.61 -4.42 -3.93
N ALA A 230 -1.36 -5.31 -3.26
CA ALA A 230 -0.81 -6.37 -2.43
C ALA A 230 -0.28 -7.51 -3.29
N GLY A 231 0.71 -8.25 -2.81
CA GLY A 231 1.36 -9.33 -3.53
C GLY A 231 1.35 -10.65 -2.80
N TYR A 232 1.16 -11.72 -3.56
CA TYR A 232 1.20 -13.11 -3.12
C TYR A 232 2.20 -13.92 -3.97
N PHE A 233 3.10 -14.63 -3.32
CA PHE A 233 4.15 -15.45 -3.94
C PHE A 233 3.82 -16.95 -4.00
N GLY A 234 2.58 -17.32 -3.88
CA GLY A 234 2.15 -18.71 -3.98
C GLY A 234 1.79 -19.11 -5.40
N ASN A 235 1.81 -20.42 -5.61
CA ASN A 235 1.54 -21.02 -6.92
C ASN A 235 0.16 -21.70 -7.00
N ASP A 236 -0.64 -21.64 -5.95
CA ASP A 236 -1.92 -22.34 -5.77
C ASP A 236 -3.13 -21.40 -5.75
N VAL A 237 -2.90 -20.08 -5.72
CA VAL A 237 -3.97 -19.09 -5.62
C VAL A 237 -4.48 -18.67 -6.98
N VAL A 238 -5.74 -18.93 -7.21
CA VAL A 238 -6.49 -18.52 -8.42
C VAL A 238 -7.42 -17.33 -8.11
N GLY A 239 -7.39 -16.83 -6.87
CA GLY A 239 -8.19 -15.71 -6.40
C GLY A 239 -7.75 -15.21 -5.02
N VAL A 240 -8.44 -14.24 -4.46
CA VAL A 240 -8.18 -13.76 -3.10
C VAL A 240 -8.88 -14.61 -2.04
N PRO A 241 -8.26 -14.81 -0.85
CA PRO A 241 -8.90 -15.44 0.30
C PRO A 241 -10.22 -14.76 0.70
N GLU A 242 -11.10 -15.53 1.33
CA GLU A 242 -12.41 -15.00 1.74
C GLU A 242 -12.30 -13.97 2.88
N ASP A 243 -11.31 -14.07 3.75
CA ASP A 243 -11.06 -13.11 4.82
C ASP A 243 -10.66 -11.72 4.26
N ILE A 244 -9.93 -11.66 3.13
CA ILE A 244 -9.73 -10.40 2.40
C ILE A 244 -11.04 -9.91 1.79
N TRP A 245 -11.75 -10.79 1.07
CA TRP A 245 -12.94 -10.37 0.34
C TRP A 245 -14.11 -9.95 1.24
N SER A 246 -14.32 -10.63 2.35
CA SER A 246 -15.39 -10.32 3.30
C SER A 246 -15.18 -8.97 3.99
N THR A 247 -13.93 -8.59 4.24
CA THR A 247 -13.57 -7.32 4.86
C THR A 247 -13.37 -6.18 3.86
N TYR A 248 -13.10 -6.48 2.59
CA TYR A 248 -12.95 -5.47 1.55
C TYR A 248 -14.26 -4.74 1.26
N ARG A 249 -14.28 -3.41 1.33
CA ARG A 249 -15.48 -2.57 1.17
C ARG A 249 -15.75 -2.11 -0.26
N GLY A 250 -14.79 -2.29 -1.18
CA GLY A 250 -14.96 -1.92 -2.58
C GLY A 250 -15.85 -2.91 -3.34
N GLU A 251 -16.42 -2.46 -4.46
CA GLU A 251 -17.22 -3.31 -5.34
C GLU A 251 -16.34 -4.22 -6.20
N ILE A 252 -15.24 -3.69 -6.70
CA ILE A 252 -14.34 -4.39 -7.62
C ILE A 252 -12.96 -4.49 -7.00
N LEU A 253 -12.39 -5.69 -7.02
CA LEU A 253 -11.00 -5.97 -6.68
C LEU A 253 -10.30 -6.47 -7.93
N TYR A 254 -9.29 -5.74 -8.37
CA TYR A 254 -8.49 -6.07 -9.55
C TYR A 254 -7.38 -7.05 -9.19
N LEU A 255 -7.18 -8.05 -10.05
CA LEU A 255 -6.15 -9.07 -9.87
C LEU A 255 -5.31 -9.20 -11.14
N ARG A 256 -4.04 -9.52 -10.98
CA ARG A 256 -3.18 -9.87 -12.10
C ARG A 256 -2.11 -10.87 -11.69
N ALA A 257 -1.77 -11.75 -12.62
CA ALA A 257 -0.62 -12.62 -12.54
C ALA A 257 0.54 -11.97 -13.31
N VAL A 258 1.68 -11.82 -12.67
CA VAL A 258 2.86 -11.14 -13.21
C VAL A 258 4.06 -12.06 -13.11
N ASP A 259 4.82 -12.20 -14.19
CA ASP A 259 6.10 -12.89 -14.17
C ASP A 259 7.09 -12.15 -13.27
N ARG A 260 7.61 -12.84 -12.26
CA ARG A 260 8.44 -12.26 -11.18
C ARG A 260 9.73 -11.62 -11.71
N HIS A 261 10.30 -12.18 -12.76
CA HIS A 261 11.61 -11.78 -13.26
C HIS A 261 11.52 -10.67 -14.30
N SER A 262 10.58 -10.79 -15.25
CA SER A 262 10.43 -9.81 -16.33
C SER A 262 9.47 -8.66 -16.03
N GLY A 263 8.62 -8.81 -15.01
CA GLY A 263 7.52 -7.89 -14.72
C GLY A 263 6.44 -7.86 -15.82
N ARG A 264 6.39 -8.89 -16.66
CA ARG A 264 5.37 -9.02 -17.71
C ARG A 264 4.05 -9.49 -17.09
N VAL A 265 2.99 -8.74 -17.33
CA VAL A 265 1.63 -9.18 -16.97
C VAL A 265 1.25 -10.35 -17.86
N LEU A 266 0.92 -11.47 -17.24
CA LEU A 266 0.57 -12.72 -17.90
C LEU A 266 -0.93 -12.84 -18.07
N HIS A 267 -1.69 -12.42 -17.03
CA HIS A 267 -3.14 -12.40 -17.05
C HIS A 267 -3.66 -11.30 -16.11
N SER A 268 -4.84 -10.75 -16.40
CA SER A 268 -5.53 -9.77 -15.54
C SER A 268 -7.02 -10.11 -15.48
N TRP A 269 -7.59 -10.03 -14.28
CA TRP A 269 -9.02 -10.25 -14.04
C TRP A 269 -9.49 -9.42 -12.84
N ALA A 270 -10.78 -9.46 -12.54
CA ALA A 270 -11.33 -8.79 -11.38
C ALA A 270 -12.37 -9.66 -10.66
N LYS A 271 -12.49 -9.47 -9.34
CA LYS A 271 -13.59 -9.97 -8.53
C LYS A 271 -14.60 -8.82 -8.37
N ASP A 272 -15.87 -9.07 -8.72
CA ASP A 272 -16.90 -8.05 -8.80
C ASP A 272 -18.14 -8.48 -8.00
N ARG A 273 -18.53 -7.68 -7.01
CA ARG A 273 -19.71 -7.95 -6.15
C ARG A 273 -21.02 -7.84 -6.93
N SER A 274 -21.10 -6.95 -7.91
CA SER A 274 -22.32 -6.70 -8.67
C SER A 274 -22.77 -7.91 -9.49
N LEU A 275 -21.84 -8.80 -9.84
CA LEU A 275 -22.15 -9.99 -10.63
C LEU A 275 -22.89 -11.08 -9.83
N ARG A 276 -22.79 -11.09 -8.49
CA ARG A 276 -23.53 -12.04 -7.65
C ARG A 276 -25.04 -11.75 -7.61
N SER A 277 -25.44 -10.49 -7.66
CA SER A 277 -26.85 -10.10 -7.62
C SER A 277 -27.59 -10.45 -8.91
N ARG A 278 -26.92 -10.46 -10.05
CA ARG A 278 -27.53 -10.79 -11.35
C ARG A 278 -27.81 -12.28 -11.57
N THR A 279 -27.17 -13.16 -10.81
CA THR A 279 -27.35 -14.63 -10.95
C THR A 279 -28.52 -15.14 -10.10
N LEU A 280 -29.04 -14.36 -9.15
CA LEU A 280 -30.18 -14.72 -8.29
C LEU A 280 -31.53 -14.20 -8.83
N GLU A 281 -31.52 -13.39 -9.90
CA GLU A 281 -32.73 -12.85 -10.56
C GLU A 281 -33.11 -13.58 -11.86
N ARG A 282 -32.55 -14.78 -12.11
CA ARG A 282 -32.93 -15.59 -13.28
C ARG A 282 -33.45 -16.97 -12.90
#